data_6bdaa9b82ae20e905b178c2bb95e9cde
#
_entry.id   6bdaa9b82ae20e905b178c2bb95e9cde
#
_cell.length_a   1.000
_cell.length_b   1.000
_cell.length_c   1.000
_cell.angle_alpha   90.00
_cell.angle_beta   90.00
_cell.angle_gamma   90.00
#
_symmetry.space_group_name_H-M   'P 1'
#
loop_
_entity.id
_entity.type
_entity.pdbx_description
1 polymer ?
#
loop_
_entity_poly.entity_id
_entity_poly.type
_entity_poly.pdbx_seq_one_letter_code
_entity_poly.pdbx_strand_id
1 'polypeptide(L)'
;MTALDTTLISTPLTPAATETKLRIQPVILAGGAGTRLWPMSREHFPKQLIGLIGDQSLLQSTAQRLDGLTYGSARIDDAIIVCGEDHRFTTADQLRAGGRRAHLVLEPVARNTAPALTVAAMHAMAAGEDAILVVMPADHVVTDSEAFHKAIGAGAKCAQDGSIVTMCIVPTHAETGYGYIKVGQQMLSSGAWQLEKFVEKPHLELARQYVSSGEYWWNAGIFIVRASVWLKAIEHFQPAIHAACLSACDAGTHDGEFFRLDKQAFAASPSDSIDYAVMEQLGSDQSVCSGAVVPLNAGWSDVGSWDAIWKILPKDGEENVARGRVMFQGSSSTYAHSEGRLIACVGTHNLVIVETADAILVADKECVQDVKAIVGRIKAEQGKEAADHRKVHRPWGHYDSIDNGERFQVKRIVVKPGARLSLQMHHHRAEHWVVVRGTALVTRGTETFILAENESTYIPIGVQHRLENPGKMPLEMIEVQSGTYLGEDDIVRFDDKYGRQ
;
A
#
# COMPACT_ATOMS: atom_id res chain seq x y z
N MET A 1 55.10 -66.83 -12.12
CA MET A 1 53.70 -66.43 -12.12
C MET A 1 53.62 -65.16 -11.29
N THR A 2 53.63 -64.04 -11.97
CA THR A 2 53.71 -62.68 -11.43
C THR A 2 52.28 -62.14 -11.23
N ALA A 3 52.03 -61.75 -9.97
CA ALA A 3 50.80 -61.04 -9.61
C ALA A 3 50.87 -59.56 -10.02
N LEU A 4 49.89 -59.11 -10.76
CA LEU A 4 49.69 -57.69 -11.11
C LEU A 4 48.92 -56.98 -9.98
N ASP A 5 49.57 -56.02 -9.41
CA ASP A 5 49.03 -55.11 -8.39
C ASP A 5 48.31 -53.95 -9.09
N THR A 6 46.97 -53.86 -8.92
CA THR A 6 46.17 -52.81 -9.55
C THR A 6 45.75 -51.83 -8.46
N THR A 7 46.57 -50.80 -8.27
CA THR A 7 46.24 -49.65 -7.38
C THR A 7 45.22 -48.74 -8.09
N LEU A 8 43.97 -48.79 -7.62
CA LEU A 8 42.92 -47.83 -8.01
C LEU A 8 43.17 -46.51 -7.30
N ILE A 9 43.61 -45.50 -8.04
CA ILE A 9 43.69 -44.12 -7.55
C ILE A 9 42.25 -43.56 -7.52
N SER A 10 41.68 -43.44 -6.34
CA SER A 10 40.43 -42.69 -6.09
C SER A 10 40.70 -41.19 -6.17
N THR A 11 40.27 -40.56 -7.25
CA THR A 11 40.18 -39.10 -7.33
C THR A 11 39.17 -38.58 -6.28
N PRO A 12 39.50 -37.60 -5.46
CA PRO A 12 38.50 -37.00 -4.56
C PRO A 12 37.46 -36.25 -5.37
N LEU A 13 36.19 -36.61 -5.20
CA LEU A 13 35.05 -35.86 -5.68
C LEU A 13 35.08 -34.46 -5.00
N THR A 14 35.43 -33.46 -5.76
CA THR A 14 35.21 -32.05 -5.37
C THR A 14 33.71 -31.88 -5.08
N PRO A 15 33.30 -31.36 -3.92
CA PRO A 15 31.89 -31.09 -3.66
C PRO A 15 31.41 -30.11 -4.71
N ALA A 16 30.35 -30.47 -5.44
CA ALA A 16 29.67 -29.59 -6.38
C ALA A 16 29.33 -28.30 -5.63
N ALA A 17 29.87 -27.18 -6.10
CA ALA A 17 29.47 -25.88 -5.60
C ALA A 17 27.95 -25.80 -5.74
N THR A 18 27.22 -25.69 -4.64
CA THR A 18 25.80 -25.43 -4.63
C THR A 18 25.64 -24.09 -5.35
N GLU A 19 25.18 -24.08 -6.59
CA GLU A 19 24.80 -22.87 -7.30
C GLU A 19 23.77 -22.16 -6.40
N THR A 20 24.17 -21.07 -5.78
CA THR A 20 23.28 -20.21 -4.99
C THR A 20 22.26 -19.65 -5.96
N LYS A 21 21.01 -20.15 -5.85
CA LYS A 21 19.91 -19.68 -6.70
C LYS A 21 19.70 -18.20 -6.44
N LEU A 22 19.69 -17.40 -7.50
CA LEU A 22 19.37 -15.98 -7.40
C LEU A 22 18.05 -15.76 -6.67
N ARG A 23 18.03 -14.83 -5.70
CA ARG A 23 16.82 -14.43 -4.98
C ARG A 23 16.27 -13.13 -5.57
N ILE A 24 14.96 -13.12 -5.85
CA ILE A 24 14.20 -11.92 -6.17
C ILE A 24 13.28 -11.65 -4.97
N GLN A 25 13.46 -10.49 -4.36
CA GLN A 25 12.70 -10.05 -3.20
C GLN A 25 11.74 -8.93 -3.61
N PRO A 26 10.42 -9.18 -3.69
CA PRO A 26 9.45 -8.12 -3.85
C PRO A 26 9.49 -7.18 -2.63
N VAL A 27 9.58 -5.88 -2.87
CA VAL A 27 9.47 -4.82 -1.85
C VAL A 27 8.31 -3.92 -2.24
N ILE A 28 7.34 -3.75 -1.35
CA ILE A 28 6.16 -2.93 -1.61
C ILE A 28 6.17 -1.76 -0.63
N LEU A 29 6.25 -0.54 -1.16
CA LEU A 29 6.20 0.68 -0.37
C LEU A 29 4.74 1.15 -0.30
N ALA A 30 4.12 0.99 0.87
CA ALA A 30 2.70 1.26 1.10
C ALA A 30 2.49 2.56 1.88
N GLY A 31 3.09 3.66 1.40
CA GLY A 31 2.96 5.00 1.96
C GLY A 31 2.01 5.90 1.16
N GLY A 32 1.74 7.09 1.70
CA GLY A 32 0.93 8.14 1.06
C GLY A 32 -0.57 8.02 1.32
N ALA A 33 -1.27 9.17 1.40
CA ALA A 33 -2.71 9.24 1.70
C ALA A 33 -3.62 9.26 0.47
N GLY A 34 -3.10 9.61 -0.72
CA GLY A 34 -3.87 9.60 -1.97
C GLY A 34 -5.09 10.55 -1.99
N THR A 35 -4.98 11.73 -1.39
CA THR A 35 -6.09 12.67 -1.13
C THR A 35 -6.91 13.11 -2.35
N ARG A 36 -6.34 13.03 -3.57
CA ARG A 36 -7.04 13.38 -4.82
C ARG A 36 -8.15 12.40 -5.21
N LEU A 37 -8.15 11.21 -4.60
CA LEU A 37 -9.20 10.19 -4.80
C LEU A 37 -10.29 10.24 -3.72
N TRP A 38 -10.36 11.34 -2.96
CA TRP A 38 -11.51 11.58 -2.11
C TRP A 38 -12.81 11.56 -2.97
N PRO A 39 -13.93 11.02 -2.51
CA PRO A 39 -14.22 10.54 -1.17
C PRO A 39 -13.87 9.08 -0.89
N MET A 40 -13.31 8.33 -1.83
CA MET A 40 -12.91 6.94 -1.56
C MET A 40 -11.62 6.82 -0.77
N SER A 41 -10.64 7.70 -0.99
CA SER A 41 -9.45 7.77 -0.16
C SER A 41 -9.68 8.68 1.06
N ARG A 42 -9.17 8.24 2.20
CA ARG A 42 -9.19 8.97 3.47
C ARG A 42 -7.80 8.89 4.11
N GLU A 43 -7.55 9.71 5.11
CA GLU A 43 -6.27 9.69 5.83
C GLU A 43 -6.01 8.32 6.46
N HIS A 44 -7.02 7.74 7.11
CA HIS A 44 -6.94 6.42 7.74
C HIS A 44 -7.34 5.25 6.82
N PHE A 45 -7.73 5.53 5.57
CA PHE A 45 -7.97 4.53 4.55
C PHE A 45 -7.42 5.00 3.18
N PRO A 46 -6.09 4.95 3.02
CA PRO A 46 -5.42 5.53 1.86
C PRO A 46 -5.65 4.71 0.59
N LYS A 47 -5.33 5.31 -0.55
CA LYS A 47 -5.56 4.84 -1.91
C LYS A 47 -5.15 3.38 -2.15
N GLN A 48 -4.00 2.95 -1.64
CA GLN A 48 -3.48 1.59 -1.83
C GLN A 48 -4.38 0.50 -1.25
N LEU A 49 -5.24 0.85 -0.30
CA LEU A 49 -6.17 -0.09 0.34
C LEU A 49 -7.54 -0.17 -0.37
N ILE A 50 -7.73 0.58 -1.48
CA ILE A 50 -8.99 0.70 -2.21
C ILE A 50 -8.97 -0.13 -3.48
N GLY A 51 -10.09 -0.80 -3.80
CA GLY A 51 -10.33 -1.49 -5.08
C GLY A 51 -10.80 -0.52 -6.16
N LEU A 52 -9.86 0.17 -6.81
CA LEU A 52 -10.17 1.20 -7.82
C LEU A 52 -10.45 0.64 -9.21
N ILE A 53 -9.80 -0.45 -9.59
CA ILE A 53 -9.89 -1.01 -10.95
C ILE A 53 -10.72 -2.30 -10.97
N GLY A 54 -10.68 -3.08 -9.92
CA GLY A 54 -11.41 -4.34 -9.75
C GLY A 54 -11.92 -4.49 -8.33
N ASP A 55 -12.09 -5.75 -7.90
CA ASP A 55 -12.54 -6.08 -6.55
C ASP A 55 -11.38 -6.12 -5.54
N GLN A 56 -10.15 -6.26 -6.03
CA GLN A 56 -8.94 -6.24 -5.21
C GLN A 56 -8.44 -4.82 -4.98
N SER A 57 -7.88 -4.56 -3.81
CA SER A 57 -7.16 -3.31 -3.56
C SER A 57 -5.90 -3.21 -4.41
N LEU A 58 -5.38 -1.99 -4.58
CA LEU A 58 -4.13 -1.77 -5.31
C LEU A 58 -2.96 -2.49 -4.62
N LEU A 59 -2.96 -2.54 -3.28
CA LEU A 59 -1.98 -3.32 -2.50
C LEU A 59 -2.04 -4.81 -2.83
N GLN A 60 -3.24 -5.41 -2.86
CA GLN A 60 -3.42 -6.81 -3.22
C GLN A 60 -2.95 -7.10 -4.64
N SER A 61 -3.33 -6.24 -5.60
CA SER A 61 -2.88 -6.36 -6.99
C SER A 61 -1.36 -6.23 -7.12
N THR A 62 -0.73 -5.34 -6.33
CA THR A 62 0.73 -5.18 -6.31
C THR A 62 1.42 -6.40 -5.70
N ALA A 63 0.87 -6.98 -4.63
CA ALA A 63 1.41 -8.18 -4.00
C ALA A 63 1.36 -9.43 -4.89
N GLN A 64 0.47 -9.43 -5.89
CA GLN A 64 0.33 -10.51 -6.88
C GLN A 64 1.12 -10.24 -8.17
N ARG A 65 1.69 -9.05 -8.34
CA ARG A 65 2.25 -8.57 -9.62
C ARG A 65 3.41 -9.40 -10.15
N LEU A 66 4.15 -10.09 -9.28
CA LEU A 66 5.24 -10.99 -9.67
C LEU A 66 4.82 -12.46 -9.75
N ASP A 67 3.53 -12.78 -9.67
CA ASP A 67 3.04 -14.15 -9.80
C ASP A 67 3.30 -14.68 -11.21
N GLY A 68 3.89 -15.88 -11.28
CA GLY A 68 4.22 -16.49 -12.55
C GLY A 68 5.48 -15.90 -13.21
N LEU A 69 6.17 -14.95 -12.59
CA LEU A 69 7.46 -14.48 -13.07
C LEU A 69 8.45 -15.65 -13.09
N THR A 70 9.07 -15.88 -14.25
CA THR A 70 10.16 -16.85 -14.41
C THR A 70 11.42 -16.11 -14.85
N TYR A 71 12.50 -16.24 -14.08
CA TYR A 71 13.79 -15.65 -14.42
C TYR A 71 14.90 -16.65 -14.10
N GLY A 72 15.29 -17.45 -15.11
CA GLY A 72 16.24 -18.55 -14.94
C GLY A 72 15.82 -19.50 -13.82
N SER A 73 16.73 -19.77 -12.87
CA SER A 73 16.46 -20.56 -11.67
C SER A 73 16.17 -19.71 -10.43
N ALA A 74 15.87 -18.41 -10.60
CA ALA A 74 15.65 -17.51 -9.49
C ALA A 74 14.45 -17.94 -8.64
N ARG A 75 14.57 -17.76 -7.31
CA ARG A 75 13.49 -17.90 -6.35
C ARG A 75 12.86 -16.53 -6.09
N ILE A 76 11.55 -16.45 -6.11
CA ILE A 76 10.80 -15.28 -5.67
C ILE A 76 10.40 -15.51 -4.22
N ASP A 77 10.79 -14.60 -3.35
CA ASP A 77 10.50 -14.67 -1.91
C ASP A 77 9.13 -14.06 -1.58
N ASP A 78 8.62 -14.31 -0.36
CA ASP A 78 7.46 -13.60 0.19
C ASP A 78 7.78 -12.09 0.26
N ALA A 79 6.81 -11.23 -0.09
CA ALA A 79 7.05 -9.79 -0.19
C ALA A 79 7.42 -9.15 1.16
N ILE A 80 8.32 -8.16 1.14
CA ILE A 80 8.50 -7.22 2.24
C ILE A 80 7.60 -6.01 1.97
N ILE A 81 6.73 -5.68 2.91
CA ILE A 81 5.83 -4.53 2.81
C ILE A 81 6.17 -3.53 3.88
N VAL A 82 6.53 -2.32 3.48
CA VAL A 82 6.78 -1.21 4.39
C VAL A 82 5.55 -0.33 4.43
N CYS A 83 4.92 -0.20 5.60
CA CYS A 83 3.71 0.60 5.79
C CYS A 83 3.70 1.33 7.13
N GLY A 84 2.90 2.39 7.21
CA GLY A 84 2.67 3.09 8.48
C GLY A 84 1.99 2.20 9.52
N GLU A 85 2.35 2.38 10.79
CA GLU A 85 1.84 1.59 11.91
C GLU A 85 0.31 1.59 12.01
N ASP A 86 -0.33 2.72 11.67
CA ASP A 86 -1.80 2.85 11.71
C ASP A 86 -2.53 1.95 10.71
N HIS A 87 -1.87 1.60 9.62
CA HIS A 87 -2.47 0.78 8.55
C HIS A 87 -2.14 -0.72 8.66
N ARG A 88 -1.33 -1.14 9.65
CA ARG A 88 -0.79 -2.51 9.76
C ARG A 88 -1.85 -3.61 9.70
N PHE A 89 -2.94 -3.44 10.44
CA PHE A 89 -3.98 -4.48 10.50
C PHE A 89 -4.78 -4.59 9.20
N THR A 90 -5.14 -3.45 8.58
CA THR A 90 -5.86 -3.47 7.30
C THR A 90 -4.98 -4.04 6.19
N THR A 91 -3.69 -3.68 6.18
CA THR A 91 -2.68 -4.24 5.27
C THR A 91 -2.58 -5.76 5.43
N ALA A 92 -2.38 -6.25 6.66
CA ALA A 92 -2.28 -7.68 6.94
C ALA A 92 -3.58 -8.44 6.58
N ASP A 93 -4.74 -7.86 6.87
CA ASP A 93 -6.04 -8.46 6.54
C ASP A 93 -6.25 -8.61 5.04
N GLN A 94 -5.92 -7.57 4.26
CA GLN A 94 -6.04 -7.60 2.81
C GLN A 94 -5.10 -8.63 2.18
N LEU A 95 -3.88 -8.74 2.67
CA LEU A 95 -2.92 -9.76 2.20
C LEU A 95 -3.42 -11.17 2.50
N ARG A 96 -3.90 -11.43 3.73
CA ARG A 96 -4.47 -12.72 4.11
C ARG A 96 -5.70 -13.07 3.28
N ALA A 97 -6.59 -12.11 3.03
CA ALA A 97 -7.75 -12.30 2.15
C ALA A 97 -7.34 -12.64 0.72
N GLY A 98 -6.22 -12.11 0.23
CA GLY A 98 -5.60 -12.47 -1.05
C GLY A 98 -4.76 -13.76 -1.02
N GLY A 99 -4.72 -14.50 0.10
CA GLY A 99 -3.94 -15.72 0.27
C GLY A 99 -2.42 -15.49 0.28
N ARG A 100 -1.96 -14.27 0.65
CA ARG A 100 -0.54 -13.89 0.61
C ARG A 100 0.08 -13.86 2.00
N ARG A 101 1.32 -14.36 2.07
CA ARG A 101 2.23 -14.11 3.18
C ARG A 101 3.15 -12.95 2.82
N ALA A 102 3.52 -12.16 3.80
CA ALA A 102 4.46 -11.05 3.65
C ALA A 102 5.15 -10.75 4.97
N HIS A 103 6.31 -10.11 4.89
CA HIS A 103 7.01 -9.54 6.02
C HIS A 103 6.60 -8.08 6.15
N LEU A 104 5.88 -7.74 7.22
CA LEU A 104 5.37 -6.39 7.43
C LEU A 104 6.34 -5.58 8.31
N VAL A 105 7.01 -4.59 7.71
CA VAL A 105 7.89 -3.64 8.40
C VAL A 105 7.10 -2.36 8.65
N LEU A 106 6.98 -1.97 9.92
CA LEU A 106 6.14 -0.86 10.35
C LEU A 106 6.94 0.41 10.58
N GLU A 107 6.61 1.46 9.82
CA GLU A 107 7.11 2.81 10.04
C GLU A 107 6.32 3.50 11.15
N PRO A 108 6.95 3.90 12.27
CA PRO A 108 6.27 4.61 13.34
C PRO A 108 5.92 6.06 12.98
N VAL A 109 6.60 6.64 11.99
CA VAL A 109 6.38 7.97 11.42
C VAL A 109 6.75 7.95 9.94
N ALA A 110 6.08 8.73 9.10
CA ALA A 110 6.42 8.83 7.68
C ALA A 110 7.75 9.57 7.46
N ARG A 111 8.68 8.95 6.70
CA ARG A 111 9.99 9.53 6.34
C ARG A 111 10.28 9.48 4.85
N ASN A 112 9.22 9.36 4.01
CA ASN A 112 9.34 9.23 2.56
C ASN A 112 10.00 7.91 2.11
N THR A 113 10.31 7.75 0.83
CA THR A 113 10.61 6.45 0.22
C THR A 113 12.06 5.97 0.41
N ALA A 114 13.05 6.84 0.60
CA ALA A 114 14.44 6.42 0.78
C ALA A 114 14.65 5.68 2.13
N PRO A 115 14.20 6.17 3.29
CA PRO A 115 14.26 5.40 4.54
C PRO A 115 13.45 4.10 4.45
N ALA A 116 12.27 4.11 3.82
CA ALA A 116 11.43 2.92 3.66
C ALA A 116 12.14 1.81 2.87
N LEU A 117 12.77 2.14 1.73
CA LEU A 117 13.56 1.17 0.97
C LEU A 117 14.81 0.72 1.75
N THR A 118 15.42 1.61 2.53
CA THR A 118 16.63 1.28 3.30
C THR A 118 16.32 0.24 4.37
N VAL A 119 15.24 0.39 5.15
CA VAL A 119 14.86 -0.62 6.14
C VAL A 119 14.41 -1.93 5.49
N ALA A 120 13.76 -1.88 4.33
CA ALA A 120 13.42 -3.08 3.56
C ALA A 120 14.67 -3.83 3.07
N ALA A 121 15.70 -3.10 2.59
CA ALA A 121 16.97 -3.69 2.17
C ALA A 121 17.72 -4.32 3.35
N MET A 122 17.77 -3.66 4.51
CA MET A 122 18.34 -4.21 5.75
C MET A 122 17.61 -5.48 6.19
N HIS A 123 16.28 -5.48 6.15
CA HIS A 123 15.47 -6.64 6.47
C HIS A 123 15.72 -7.81 5.49
N ALA A 124 15.85 -7.55 4.20
CA ALA A 124 16.19 -8.55 3.20
C ALA A 124 17.57 -9.15 3.41
N MET A 125 18.57 -8.32 3.79
CA MET A 125 19.93 -8.77 4.09
C MET A 125 20.01 -9.59 5.38
N ALA A 126 19.19 -9.32 6.37
CA ALA A 126 19.12 -10.10 7.62
C ALA A 126 18.66 -11.55 7.36
N ALA A 127 17.98 -11.83 6.26
CA ALA A 127 17.63 -13.18 5.83
C ALA A 127 18.82 -13.99 5.23
N GLY A 128 20.02 -13.41 5.12
CA GLY A 128 21.31 -14.08 4.90
C GLY A 128 21.89 -14.04 3.49
N GLU A 129 21.11 -13.82 2.43
CA GLU A 129 21.61 -13.77 1.06
C GLU A 129 21.28 -12.42 0.41
N ASP A 130 22.21 -11.88 -0.40
CA ASP A 130 22.05 -10.62 -1.13
C ASP A 130 21.02 -10.76 -2.26
N ALA A 131 19.79 -10.35 -2.02
CA ALA A 131 18.70 -10.45 -2.97
C ALA A 131 18.64 -9.27 -3.95
N ILE A 132 18.06 -9.51 -5.13
CA ILE A 132 17.60 -8.44 -6.01
C ILE A 132 16.23 -7.99 -5.51
N LEU A 133 16.15 -6.76 -5.06
CA LEU A 133 14.92 -6.10 -4.67
C LEU A 133 14.17 -5.63 -5.89
N VAL A 134 12.88 -5.98 -6.02
CA VAL A 134 11.94 -5.38 -6.96
C VAL A 134 11.03 -4.47 -6.17
N VAL A 135 11.32 -3.18 -6.21
CA VAL A 135 10.69 -2.14 -5.39
C VAL A 135 9.52 -1.55 -6.14
N MET A 136 8.33 -1.68 -5.60
CA MET A 136 7.07 -1.27 -6.22
C MET A 136 6.26 -0.40 -5.27
N PRO A 137 5.73 0.76 -5.72
CA PRO A 137 4.68 1.46 -5.00
C PRO A 137 3.42 0.59 -4.91
N ALA A 138 2.78 0.61 -3.74
CA ALA A 138 1.56 -0.18 -3.49
C ALA A 138 0.33 0.32 -4.25
N ASP A 139 0.40 1.50 -4.84
CA ASP A 139 -0.73 2.29 -5.33
C ASP A 139 -0.74 2.52 -6.84
N HIS A 140 0.16 1.87 -7.58
CA HIS A 140 0.21 1.92 -9.04
C HIS A 140 -0.55 0.76 -9.69
N VAL A 141 -1.00 0.97 -10.91
CA VAL A 141 -1.65 -0.03 -11.76
C VAL A 141 -0.71 -0.46 -12.88
N VAL A 142 -0.71 -1.74 -13.19
CA VAL A 142 -0.07 -2.35 -14.36
C VAL A 142 -1.09 -3.32 -14.95
N THR A 143 -1.44 -3.15 -16.22
CA THR A 143 -2.50 -3.93 -16.86
C THR A 143 -1.99 -5.10 -17.70
N ASP A 144 -0.72 -5.08 -18.12
CA ASP A 144 -0.06 -6.16 -18.87
C ASP A 144 1.06 -6.80 -18.02
N SER A 145 0.73 -7.91 -17.37
CA SER A 145 1.65 -8.63 -16.49
C SER A 145 2.80 -9.27 -17.27
N GLU A 146 2.58 -9.71 -18.51
CA GLU A 146 3.61 -10.37 -19.32
C GLU A 146 4.69 -9.36 -19.73
N ALA A 147 4.27 -8.20 -20.25
CA ALA A 147 5.19 -7.11 -20.57
C ALA A 147 5.94 -6.62 -19.32
N PHE A 148 5.27 -6.58 -18.17
CA PHE A 148 5.87 -6.23 -16.89
C PHE A 148 6.95 -7.24 -16.49
N HIS A 149 6.66 -8.54 -16.53
CA HIS A 149 7.63 -9.60 -16.19
C HIS A 149 8.85 -9.57 -17.11
N LYS A 150 8.66 -9.29 -18.40
CA LYS A 150 9.78 -9.12 -19.34
C LYS A 150 10.68 -7.95 -18.96
N ALA A 151 10.10 -6.83 -18.57
CA ALA A 151 10.84 -5.66 -18.10
C ALA A 151 11.60 -5.95 -16.78
N ILE A 152 10.96 -6.66 -15.83
CA ILE A 152 11.63 -7.12 -14.60
C ILE A 152 12.84 -8.00 -14.93
N GLY A 153 12.73 -8.94 -15.88
CA GLY A 153 13.85 -9.79 -16.29
C GLY A 153 15.04 -8.99 -16.83
N ALA A 154 14.78 -7.97 -17.67
CA ALA A 154 15.83 -7.08 -18.19
C ALA A 154 16.49 -6.27 -17.07
N GLY A 155 15.68 -5.73 -16.15
CA GLY A 155 16.19 -4.97 -15.00
C GLY A 155 16.98 -5.84 -14.01
N ALA A 156 16.53 -7.05 -13.74
CA ALA A 156 17.22 -7.98 -12.85
C ALA A 156 18.63 -8.32 -13.38
N LYS A 157 18.79 -8.43 -14.69
CA LYS A 157 20.11 -8.63 -15.31
C LYS A 157 21.06 -7.46 -15.04
N CYS A 158 20.59 -6.21 -15.18
CA CYS A 158 21.41 -5.04 -14.88
C CYS A 158 21.72 -4.94 -13.38
N ALA A 159 20.75 -5.26 -12.52
CA ALA A 159 20.94 -5.27 -11.08
C ALA A 159 21.94 -6.35 -10.62
N GLN A 160 22.01 -7.49 -11.31
CA GLN A 160 23.07 -8.49 -11.07
C GLN A 160 24.46 -7.92 -11.31
N ASP A 161 24.60 -7.05 -12.31
CA ASP A 161 25.85 -6.39 -12.66
C ASP A 161 26.17 -5.16 -11.78
N GLY A 162 25.36 -4.91 -10.72
CA GLY A 162 25.57 -3.85 -9.72
C GLY A 162 24.95 -2.50 -10.07
N SER A 163 24.04 -2.43 -11.04
CA SER A 163 23.33 -1.18 -11.36
C SER A 163 22.09 -1.00 -10.47
N ILE A 164 21.75 0.27 -10.19
CA ILE A 164 20.41 0.67 -9.75
C ILE A 164 19.57 0.91 -11.00
N VAL A 165 18.50 0.13 -11.14
CA VAL A 165 17.63 0.19 -12.32
C VAL A 165 16.34 0.89 -11.97
N THR A 166 15.87 1.79 -12.85
CA THR A 166 14.51 2.33 -12.78
C THR A 166 13.73 1.98 -14.04
N MET A 167 12.43 1.72 -13.88
CA MET A 167 11.52 1.53 -15.00
C MET A 167 10.97 2.85 -15.47
N CYS A 168 10.86 3.02 -16.79
CA CYS A 168 10.48 4.28 -17.40
C CYS A 168 9.41 4.12 -18.47
N ILE A 169 8.58 5.15 -18.59
CA ILE A 169 7.50 5.24 -19.58
C ILE A 169 7.88 6.31 -20.61
N VAL A 170 7.69 6.01 -21.89
CA VAL A 170 7.85 7.02 -22.96
C VAL A 170 6.75 8.07 -22.79
N PRO A 171 7.08 9.36 -22.64
CA PRO A 171 6.11 10.41 -22.38
C PRO A 171 5.16 10.61 -23.57
N THR A 172 3.89 10.80 -23.27
CA THR A 172 2.87 11.16 -24.28
C THR A 172 2.44 12.64 -24.18
N HIS A 173 2.76 13.30 -23.07
CA HIS A 173 2.44 14.72 -22.80
C HIS A 173 3.39 15.29 -21.75
N ALA A 174 3.33 16.61 -21.51
CA ALA A 174 4.11 17.24 -20.47
C ALA A 174 3.41 17.10 -19.11
N GLU A 175 3.92 16.21 -18.25
CA GLU A 175 3.44 15.97 -16.89
C GLU A 175 4.41 16.57 -15.88
N THR A 176 3.92 17.38 -14.94
CA THR A 176 4.75 18.03 -13.92
C THR A 176 4.79 17.26 -12.60
N GLY A 177 3.97 16.22 -12.47
CA GLY A 177 3.90 15.35 -11.29
C GLY A 177 4.92 14.22 -11.29
N TYR A 178 5.63 13.99 -12.41
CA TYR A 178 6.57 12.87 -12.58
C TYR A 178 8.03 13.32 -12.64
N GLY A 179 8.92 12.40 -12.27
CA GLY A 179 10.33 12.51 -12.58
C GLY A 179 10.60 12.23 -14.07
N TYR A 180 11.61 12.89 -14.63
CA TYR A 180 12.07 12.71 -16.00
C TYR A 180 13.51 12.21 -15.99
N ILE A 181 13.79 11.22 -16.84
CA ILE A 181 15.11 10.60 -16.95
C ILE A 181 15.63 10.77 -18.36
N LYS A 182 16.78 11.43 -18.50
CA LYS A 182 17.51 11.45 -19.76
C LYS A 182 18.15 10.09 -19.98
N VAL A 183 17.80 9.45 -21.10
CA VAL A 183 18.34 8.15 -21.48
C VAL A 183 19.61 8.31 -22.30
N GLY A 184 20.63 7.53 -21.94
CA GLY A 184 21.92 7.51 -22.62
C GLY A 184 22.01 6.40 -23.66
N GLN A 185 23.14 5.74 -23.72
CA GLN A 185 23.40 4.68 -24.68
C GLN A 185 22.66 3.38 -24.30
N GLN A 186 22.20 2.64 -25.32
CA GLN A 186 21.59 1.34 -25.12
C GLN A 186 22.64 0.29 -24.74
N MET A 187 22.36 -0.46 -23.69
CA MET A 187 23.19 -1.55 -23.18
C MET A 187 22.81 -2.85 -23.92
N LEU A 188 23.66 -3.28 -24.86
CA LEU A 188 23.38 -4.41 -25.75
C LEU A 188 23.12 -5.74 -25.03
N SER A 189 23.73 -5.93 -23.86
CA SER A 189 23.61 -7.19 -23.09
C SER A 189 22.24 -7.41 -22.43
N SER A 190 21.54 -6.33 -22.08
CA SER A 190 20.29 -6.37 -21.30
C SER A 190 19.09 -5.78 -22.04
N GLY A 191 19.32 -4.97 -23.09
CA GLY A 191 18.27 -4.17 -23.73
C GLY A 191 17.86 -2.94 -22.91
N ALA A 192 18.52 -2.69 -21.79
CA ALA A 192 18.36 -1.49 -20.97
C ALA A 192 19.16 -0.32 -21.57
N TRP A 193 18.99 0.86 -20.97
CA TRP A 193 19.69 2.09 -21.35
C TRP A 193 20.46 2.63 -20.15
N GLN A 194 21.51 3.40 -20.40
CA GLN A 194 22.22 4.12 -19.34
C GLN A 194 21.36 5.27 -18.83
N LEU A 195 21.40 5.52 -17.53
CA LEU A 195 20.82 6.72 -16.93
C LEU A 195 21.86 7.84 -17.03
N GLU A 196 21.55 8.88 -17.83
CA GLU A 196 22.44 10.07 -17.92
C GLU A 196 22.09 11.13 -16.89
N LYS A 197 20.80 11.40 -16.69
CA LYS A 197 20.34 12.43 -15.77
C LYS A 197 18.94 12.11 -15.26
N PHE A 198 18.69 12.40 -14.00
CA PHE A 198 17.38 12.37 -13.38
C PHE A 198 16.94 13.78 -12.98
N VAL A 199 15.69 14.14 -13.19
CA VAL A 199 15.11 15.44 -12.81
C VAL A 199 13.71 15.21 -12.25
N GLU A 200 13.51 15.43 -10.97
CA GLU A 200 12.23 15.23 -10.31
C GLU A 200 11.31 16.44 -10.50
N LYS A 201 10.09 16.19 -10.95
CA LYS A 201 8.98 17.16 -11.07
C LYS A 201 9.37 18.52 -11.68
N PRO A 202 9.81 18.56 -12.95
CA PRO A 202 10.18 19.81 -13.60
C PRO A 202 8.96 20.73 -13.75
N HIS A 203 9.20 22.04 -13.84
CA HIS A 203 8.14 22.97 -14.19
C HIS A 203 7.67 22.76 -15.64
N LEU A 204 6.44 23.22 -15.96
CA LEU A 204 5.74 22.87 -17.20
C LEU A 204 6.55 23.16 -18.49
N GLU A 205 7.23 24.32 -18.57
CA GLU A 205 8.01 24.66 -19.74
C GLU A 205 9.18 23.68 -19.97
N LEU A 206 9.84 23.26 -18.90
CA LEU A 206 10.92 22.29 -18.97
C LEU A 206 10.39 20.90 -19.31
N ALA A 207 9.24 20.50 -18.75
CA ALA A 207 8.56 19.25 -19.09
C ALA A 207 8.18 19.19 -20.60
N ARG A 208 7.68 20.30 -21.18
CA ARG A 208 7.43 20.41 -22.62
C ARG A 208 8.68 20.23 -23.47
N GLN A 209 9.78 20.85 -23.06
CA GLN A 209 11.08 20.70 -23.74
C GLN A 209 11.55 19.24 -23.69
N TYR A 210 11.43 18.56 -22.55
CA TYR A 210 11.81 17.16 -22.40
C TYR A 210 11.00 16.23 -23.30
N VAL A 211 9.68 16.41 -23.36
CA VAL A 211 8.82 15.63 -24.26
C VAL A 211 9.16 15.89 -25.73
N SER A 212 9.40 17.15 -26.09
CA SER A 212 9.71 17.54 -27.49
C SER A 212 11.06 16.99 -27.97
N SER A 213 12.03 16.84 -27.06
CA SER A 213 13.36 16.31 -27.41
C SER A 213 13.35 14.82 -27.74
N GLY A 214 12.41 14.05 -27.17
CA GLY A 214 12.37 12.60 -27.28
C GLY A 214 13.47 11.87 -26.48
N GLU A 215 14.36 12.61 -25.77
CA GLU A 215 15.48 12.05 -25.01
C GLU A 215 15.14 11.71 -23.57
N TYR A 216 13.98 12.16 -23.07
CA TYR A 216 13.56 11.99 -21.68
C TYR A 216 12.34 11.10 -21.55
N TRP A 217 12.38 10.18 -20.57
CA TRP A 217 11.29 9.30 -20.22
C TRP A 217 10.80 9.57 -18.82
N TRP A 218 9.52 9.26 -18.52
CA TRP A 218 8.97 9.38 -17.17
C TRP A 218 9.48 8.28 -16.27
N ASN A 219 9.86 8.62 -15.06
CA ASN A 219 10.11 7.65 -14.00
C ASN A 219 8.80 6.98 -13.55
N ALA A 220 8.73 5.66 -13.62
CA ALA A 220 7.56 4.90 -13.14
C ALA A 220 7.60 4.66 -11.62
N GLY A 221 8.67 5.06 -10.92
CA GLY A 221 8.81 4.82 -9.48
C GLY A 221 8.98 3.35 -9.10
N ILE A 222 9.34 2.49 -10.06
CA ILE A 222 9.61 1.06 -9.86
C ILE A 222 11.11 0.86 -10.03
N PHE A 223 11.77 0.32 -9.00
CA PHE A 223 13.22 0.15 -9.00
C PHE A 223 13.60 -1.32 -8.86
N ILE A 224 14.75 -1.70 -9.45
CA ILE A 224 15.32 -3.02 -9.32
C ILE A 224 16.79 -2.85 -8.94
N VAL A 225 17.19 -3.40 -7.79
CA VAL A 225 18.54 -3.19 -7.24
C VAL A 225 18.92 -4.33 -6.30
N ARG A 226 20.20 -4.70 -6.23
CA ARG A 226 20.68 -5.57 -5.14
C ARG A 226 20.58 -4.84 -3.81
N ALA A 227 20.16 -5.54 -2.76
CA ALA A 227 20.07 -4.97 -1.42
C ALA A 227 21.42 -4.36 -0.98
N SER A 228 22.53 -5.05 -1.19
CA SER A 228 23.87 -4.55 -0.87
C SER A 228 24.27 -3.30 -1.66
N VAL A 229 23.86 -3.20 -2.93
CA VAL A 229 24.15 -2.01 -3.78
C VAL A 229 23.36 -0.82 -3.29
N TRP A 230 22.07 -1.00 -2.96
CA TRP A 230 21.26 0.06 -2.37
C TRP A 230 21.85 0.58 -1.06
N LEU A 231 22.22 -0.33 -0.15
CA LEU A 231 22.77 0.04 1.15
C LEU A 231 24.10 0.82 1.01
N LYS A 232 24.96 0.43 0.07
CA LYS A 232 26.19 1.19 -0.23
C LYS A 232 25.88 2.57 -0.81
N ALA A 233 24.91 2.67 -1.72
CA ALA A 233 24.53 3.94 -2.33
C ALA A 233 23.96 4.91 -1.30
N ILE A 234 23.02 4.46 -0.45
CA ILE A 234 22.39 5.31 0.56
C ILE A 234 23.40 5.71 1.67
N GLU A 235 24.34 4.82 2.01
CA GLU A 235 25.43 5.15 2.95
C GLU A 235 26.35 6.24 2.38
N HIS A 236 26.65 6.19 1.08
CA HIS A 236 27.50 7.16 0.41
C HIS A 236 26.81 8.52 0.24
N PHE A 237 25.59 8.53 -0.33
CA PHE A 237 24.90 9.78 -0.68
C PHE A 237 24.16 10.41 0.50
N GLN A 238 23.62 9.58 1.41
CA GLN A 238 22.80 10.00 2.55
C GLN A 238 23.13 9.24 3.84
N PRO A 239 24.36 9.41 4.39
CA PRO A 239 24.83 8.63 5.54
C PRO A 239 23.95 8.78 6.80
N ALA A 240 23.28 9.92 6.96
CA ALA A 240 22.35 10.15 8.09
C ALA A 240 21.10 9.26 7.98
N ILE A 241 20.55 9.03 6.78
CA ILE A 241 19.43 8.11 6.56
C ILE A 241 19.89 6.69 6.86
N HIS A 242 21.04 6.26 6.31
CA HIS A 242 21.58 4.92 6.55
C HIS A 242 21.76 4.63 8.04
N ALA A 243 22.42 5.53 8.78
CA ALA A 243 22.71 5.35 10.21
C ALA A 243 21.43 5.30 11.06
N ALA A 244 20.44 6.16 10.78
CA ALA A 244 19.17 6.16 11.49
C ALA A 244 18.35 4.88 11.24
N CYS A 245 18.30 4.42 9.97
CA CYS A 245 17.62 3.18 9.60
C CYS A 245 18.30 1.95 10.23
N LEU A 246 19.63 1.90 10.26
CA LEU A 246 20.38 0.82 10.92
C LEU A 246 20.05 0.76 12.42
N SER A 247 20.13 1.89 13.12
CA SER A 247 19.77 1.97 14.53
C SER A 247 18.32 1.57 14.80
N ALA A 248 17.40 1.97 13.91
CA ALA A 248 15.98 1.63 14.03
C ALA A 248 15.69 0.15 13.81
N CYS A 249 16.43 -0.51 12.92
CA CYS A 249 16.35 -1.95 12.70
C CYS A 249 16.98 -2.74 13.86
N ASP A 250 18.16 -2.33 14.33
CA ASP A 250 18.89 -3.02 15.41
C ASP A 250 18.11 -3.01 16.74
N ALA A 251 17.43 -1.91 17.05
CA ALA A 251 16.55 -1.76 18.22
C ALA A 251 15.10 -2.17 17.95
N GLY A 252 14.79 -2.64 16.73
CA GLY A 252 13.47 -3.08 16.33
C GLY A 252 13.00 -4.35 17.04
N THR A 253 11.69 -4.56 17.07
CA THR A 253 11.07 -5.70 17.77
C THR A 253 10.06 -6.44 16.90
N HIS A 254 9.99 -7.76 17.06
CA HIS A 254 8.95 -8.58 16.46
C HIS A 254 7.68 -8.56 17.33
N ASP A 255 6.54 -8.30 16.69
CA ASP A 255 5.20 -8.35 17.29
C ASP A 255 4.29 -9.19 16.40
N GLY A 256 4.27 -10.50 16.61
CA GLY A 256 3.57 -11.45 15.75
C GLY A 256 4.12 -11.44 14.31
N GLU A 257 3.28 -11.05 13.35
CA GLU A 257 3.65 -10.94 11.93
C GLU A 257 4.32 -9.60 11.56
N PHE A 258 4.45 -8.68 12.54
CA PHE A 258 4.97 -7.35 12.33
C PHE A 258 6.41 -7.24 12.83
N PHE A 259 7.23 -6.49 12.10
CA PHE A 259 8.51 -5.99 12.56
C PHE A 259 8.38 -4.48 12.81
N ARG A 260 8.45 -4.08 14.08
CA ARG A 260 8.35 -2.68 14.52
C ARG A 260 9.72 -2.06 14.58
N LEU A 261 9.94 -1.01 13.79
CA LEU A 261 11.13 -0.18 13.91
C LEU A 261 11.13 0.60 15.21
N ASP A 262 12.31 0.83 15.80
CA ASP A 262 12.40 1.74 16.96
C ASP A 262 11.95 3.14 16.57
N LYS A 263 10.99 3.68 17.33
CA LYS A 263 10.34 4.95 17.01
C LYS A 263 11.30 6.14 17.08
N GLN A 264 12.16 6.18 18.09
CA GLN A 264 13.05 7.31 18.29
C GLN A 264 14.16 7.34 17.25
N ALA A 265 14.77 6.21 16.98
CA ALA A 265 15.81 6.08 15.97
C ALA A 265 15.28 6.38 14.56
N PHE A 266 14.12 5.80 14.19
CA PHE A 266 13.54 6.05 12.87
C PHE A 266 13.07 7.50 12.68
N ALA A 267 12.52 8.12 13.71
CA ALA A 267 12.12 9.53 13.69
C ALA A 267 13.31 10.50 13.52
N ALA A 268 14.51 10.09 13.88
CA ALA A 268 15.74 10.85 13.66
C ALA A 268 16.21 10.85 12.20
N SER A 269 15.70 9.94 11.36
CA SER A 269 16.05 9.90 9.95
C SER A 269 15.58 11.16 9.22
N PRO A 270 16.40 11.77 8.37
CA PRO A 270 15.93 12.75 7.39
C PRO A 270 14.80 12.14 6.54
N SER A 271 13.84 13.00 6.13
CA SER A 271 12.75 12.60 5.25
C SER A 271 13.14 12.93 3.81
N ASP A 272 13.38 11.91 2.99
CA ASP A 272 13.78 12.10 1.60
C ASP A 272 13.26 10.96 0.70
N SER A 273 13.09 11.23 -0.60
CA SER A 273 12.67 10.22 -1.57
C SER A 273 13.88 9.48 -2.15
N ILE A 274 13.62 8.27 -2.69
CA ILE A 274 14.60 7.52 -3.50
C ILE A 274 15.16 8.41 -4.61
N ASP A 275 14.28 9.20 -5.22
CA ASP A 275 14.56 10.04 -6.37
C ASP A 275 15.60 11.11 -6.04
N TYR A 276 15.40 11.90 -4.99
CA TYR A 276 16.32 12.96 -4.55
C TYR A 276 17.54 12.40 -3.83
N ALA A 277 17.35 11.41 -2.97
CA ALA A 277 18.42 10.88 -2.14
C ALA A 277 19.52 10.16 -2.94
N VAL A 278 19.13 9.44 -4.01
CA VAL A 278 20.06 8.58 -4.77
C VAL A 278 19.96 8.82 -6.27
N MET A 279 18.76 8.81 -6.88
CA MET A 279 18.64 8.76 -8.34
C MET A 279 19.17 10.02 -9.04
N GLU A 280 18.95 11.20 -8.48
CA GLU A 280 19.50 12.45 -9.02
C GLU A 280 21.03 12.50 -8.93
N GLN A 281 21.61 11.85 -7.91
CA GLN A 281 23.06 11.81 -7.70
C GLN A 281 23.77 10.90 -8.71
N LEU A 282 23.12 9.80 -9.13
CA LEU A 282 23.70 8.83 -10.07
C LEU A 282 24.06 9.42 -11.44
N GLY A 283 23.42 10.51 -11.86
CA GLY A 283 23.77 11.23 -13.09
C GLY A 283 25.11 11.94 -13.03
N SER A 284 25.57 12.31 -11.83
CA SER A 284 26.81 13.08 -11.60
C SER A 284 27.91 12.28 -10.92
N ASP A 285 27.57 11.29 -10.10
CA ASP A 285 28.51 10.45 -9.36
C ASP A 285 28.16 8.96 -9.52
N GLN A 286 28.94 8.26 -10.31
CA GLN A 286 28.83 6.81 -10.54
C GLN A 286 29.94 6.01 -9.83
N SER A 287 30.61 6.60 -8.84
CA SER A 287 31.73 5.97 -8.13
C SER A 287 31.32 4.73 -7.33
N VAL A 288 30.07 4.68 -6.89
CA VAL A 288 29.54 3.57 -6.06
C VAL A 288 28.76 2.54 -6.90
N CYS A 289 27.93 3.02 -7.82
CA CYS A 289 27.13 2.16 -8.70
C CYS A 289 26.68 2.96 -9.95
N SER A 290 26.29 2.24 -11.01
CA SER A 290 25.75 2.84 -12.23
C SER A 290 24.22 2.89 -12.19
N GLY A 291 23.63 3.85 -12.90
CA GLY A 291 22.19 3.93 -13.15
C GLY A 291 21.81 3.29 -14.48
N ALA A 292 20.76 2.48 -14.50
CA ALA A 292 20.19 1.89 -15.70
C ALA A 292 18.70 2.15 -15.83
N VAL A 293 18.20 2.20 -17.06
CA VAL A 293 16.81 2.51 -17.41
C VAL A 293 16.22 1.39 -18.23
N VAL A 294 15.07 0.88 -17.83
CA VAL A 294 14.33 -0.15 -18.58
C VAL A 294 12.99 0.42 -19.04
N PRO A 295 12.69 0.42 -20.35
CA PRO A 295 11.37 0.85 -20.83
C PRO A 295 10.27 -0.10 -20.36
N LEU A 296 9.17 0.46 -19.85
CA LEU A 296 8.00 -0.26 -19.36
C LEU A 296 6.79 0.08 -20.22
N ASN A 297 6.43 -0.81 -21.12
CA ASN A 297 5.20 -0.71 -21.92
C ASN A 297 4.21 -1.79 -21.47
N ALA A 298 3.67 -1.61 -20.26
CA ALA A 298 2.82 -2.60 -19.58
C ALA A 298 1.49 -2.00 -19.09
N GLY A 299 1.00 -0.92 -19.73
CA GLY A 299 -0.20 -0.24 -19.30
C GLY A 299 -0.09 0.31 -17.87
N TRP A 300 1.05 0.94 -17.57
CA TRP A 300 1.32 1.54 -16.27
C TRP A 300 0.53 2.85 -16.07
N SER A 301 0.04 3.05 -14.86
CA SER A 301 -0.49 4.33 -14.38
C SER A 301 -0.28 4.46 -12.88
N ASP A 302 0.02 5.68 -12.43
CA ASP A 302 0.05 6.01 -11.00
C ASP A 302 -1.35 6.17 -10.39
N VAL A 303 -2.42 6.16 -11.21
CA VAL A 303 -3.84 6.42 -10.80
C VAL A 303 -3.97 7.55 -9.77
N GLY A 304 -3.26 8.64 -10.02
CA GLY A 304 -3.14 9.77 -9.10
C GLY A 304 -4.41 10.61 -8.96
N SER A 305 -5.39 10.45 -9.86
CA SER A 305 -6.62 11.25 -9.92
C SER A 305 -7.74 10.48 -10.61
N TRP A 306 -8.98 10.98 -10.52
CA TRP A 306 -10.17 10.33 -11.06
C TRP A 306 -10.17 10.24 -12.59
N ASP A 307 -9.59 11.20 -13.30
CA ASP A 307 -9.44 11.16 -14.76
C ASP A 307 -8.47 10.05 -15.21
N ALA A 308 -7.42 9.78 -14.42
CA ALA A 308 -6.52 8.67 -14.69
C ALA A 308 -7.23 7.31 -14.55
N ILE A 309 -8.12 7.15 -13.57
CA ILE A 309 -8.95 5.95 -13.42
C ILE A 309 -9.92 5.81 -14.62
N TRP A 310 -10.59 6.89 -15.01
CA TRP A 310 -11.46 6.88 -16.18
C TRP A 310 -10.72 6.47 -17.46
N LYS A 311 -9.47 6.91 -17.65
CA LYS A 311 -8.65 6.57 -18.82
C LYS A 311 -8.37 5.08 -18.95
N ILE A 312 -8.18 4.37 -17.81
CA ILE A 312 -7.79 2.96 -17.77
C ILE A 312 -9.00 2.03 -17.91
N LEU A 313 -10.17 2.42 -17.36
CA LEU A 313 -11.34 1.55 -17.30
C LEU A 313 -12.03 1.42 -18.65
N PRO A 314 -12.68 0.25 -18.94
CA PRO A 314 -13.51 0.07 -20.12
C PRO A 314 -14.65 1.10 -20.16
N LYS A 315 -14.93 1.64 -21.35
CA LYS A 315 -15.95 2.64 -21.59
C LYS A 315 -17.08 2.09 -22.42
N ASP A 316 -18.28 2.63 -22.24
CA ASP A 316 -19.41 2.38 -23.12
C ASP A 316 -19.25 3.15 -24.47
N GLY A 317 -20.25 3.06 -25.36
CA GLY A 317 -20.22 3.72 -26.68
C GLY A 317 -20.20 5.25 -26.64
N GLU A 318 -20.54 5.86 -25.49
CA GLU A 318 -20.54 7.30 -25.25
C GLU A 318 -19.38 7.71 -24.30
N GLU A 319 -18.37 6.85 -24.17
CA GLU A 319 -17.20 7.03 -23.30
C GLU A 319 -17.51 7.15 -21.80
N ASN A 320 -18.65 6.66 -21.33
CA ASN A 320 -18.96 6.64 -19.91
C ASN A 320 -18.36 5.40 -19.25
N VAL A 321 -18.06 5.53 -17.95
CA VAL A 321 -17.65 4.46 -17.06
C VAL A 321 -18.61 4.37 -15.89
N ALA A 322 -19.28 3.22 -15.71
CA ALA A 322 -20.16 2.94 -14.60
C ALA A 322 -19.53 1.92 -13.63
N ARG A 323 -19.50 2.24 -12.34
CA ARG A 323 -19.17 1.30 -11.27
C ARG A 323 -20.27 1.30 -10.21
N GLY A 324 -20.73 0.11 -9.82
CA GLY A 324 -21.86 -0.03 -8.91
C GLY A 324 -23.23 0.26 -9.58
N ARG A 325 -24.15 0.88 -8.85
CA ARG A 325 -25.50 1.16 -9.33
C ARG A 325 -25.57 2.52 -10.06
N VAL A 326 -25.28 2.52 -11.35
CA VAL A 326 -25.26 3.74 -12.17
C VAL A 326 -26.16 3.56 -13.41
N MET A 327 -26.87 4.60 -13.78
CA MET A 327 -27.66 4.69 -15.03
C MET A 327 -27.33 5.99 -15.76
N PHE A 328 -27.05 5.89 -17.06
CA PHE A 328 -26.81 7.04 -17.95
C PHE A 328 -27.97 7.22 -18.94
N GLN A 329 -28.41 8.47 -19.14
CA GLN A 329 -29.37 8.84 -20.14
C GLN A 329 -28.91 10.12 -20.84
N GLY A 330 -28.51 10.02 -22.12
CA GLY A 330 -27.99 11.16 -22.91
C GLY A 330 -26.72 11.77 -22.29
N SER A 331 -25.90 10.94 -21.62
CA SER A 331 -24.68 11.34 -20.94
C SER A 331 -23.46 10.84 -21.70
N SER A 332 -22.34 11.55 -21.66
CA SER A 332 -21.11 11.16 -22.33
C SER A 332 -19.87 11.54 -21.54
N SER A 333 -18.77 10.82 -21.79
CA SER A 333 -17.45 11.06 -21.19
C SER A 333 -17.48 11.19 -19.65
N THR A 334 -18.42 10.52 -18.97
CA THR A 334 -18.66 10.65 -17.53
C THR A 334 -18.20 9.40 -16.79
N TYR A 335 -17.46 9.59 -15.71
CA TYR A 335 -17.16 8.54 -14.72
C TYR A 335 -18.16 8.63 -13.57
N ALA A 336 -18.85 7.54 -13.25
CA ALA A 336 -19.72 7.48 -12.09
C ALA A 336 -19.48 6.20 -11.29
N HIS A 337 -19.21 6.36 -9.98
CA HIS A 337 -18.97 5.28 -9.03
C HIS A 337 -19.95 5.39 -7.86
N SER A 338 -20.68 4.32 -7.59
CA SER A 338 -21.58 4.19 -6.44
C SER A 338 -21.15 3.02 -5.54
N GLU A 339 -20.95 3.28 -4.26
CA GLU A 339 -20.81 2.23 -3.25
C GLU A 339 -22.16 1.64 -2.79
N GLY A 340 -23.26 2.33 -2.99
CA GLY A 340 -24.56 1.81 -2.52
C GLY A 340 -25.79 2.45 -3.13
N ARG A 341 -25.84 3.77 -3.24
CA ARG A 341 -27.02 4.50 -3.79
C ARG A 341 -27.07 4.41 -5.30
N LEU A 342 -28.26 4.45 -5.89
CA LEU A 342 -28.40 4.61 -7.33
C LEU A 342 -27.94 6.03 -7.74
N ILE A 343 -27.01 6.10 -8.69
CA ILE A 343 -26.64 7.33 -9.38
C ILE A 343 -27.36 7.32 -10.73
N ALA A 344 -28.19 8.32 -10.98
CA ALA A 344 -28.83 8.54 -12.28
C ALA A 344 -28.27 9.81 -12.91
N CYS A 345 -27.60 9.67 -14.05
CA CYS A 345 -26.99 10.76 -14.81
C CYS A 345 -27.86 11.05 -16.04
N VAL A 346 -28.39 12.27 -16.16
CA VAL A 346 -29.23 12.70 -17.30
C VAL A 346 -28.60 13.91 -17.95
N GLY A 347 -28.21 13.80 -19.23
CA GLY A 347 -27.61 14.87 -19.99
C GLY A 347 -26.27 15.38 -19.45
N THR A 348 -25.52 14.55 -18.71
CA THR A 348 -24.22 14.93 -18.14
C THR A 348 -23.11 14.76 -19.16
N HIS A 349 -22.09 15.62 -19.08
CA HIS A 349 -20.91 15.55 -19.94
C HIS A 349 -19.65 15.88 -19.15
N ASN A 350 -18.58 15.13 -19.39
CA ASN A 350 -17.23 15.34 -18.83
C ASN A 350 -17.16 15.39 -17.30
N LEU A 351 -17.99 14.61 -16.61
CA LEU A 351 -18.06 14.63 -15.15
C LEU A 351 -17.39 13.41 -14.50
N VAL A 352 -16.95 13.62 -13.28
CA VAL A 352 -16.63 12.60 -12.28
C VAL A 352 -17.68 12.69 -11.18
N ILE A 353 -18.36 11.59 -10.91
CA ILE A 353 -19.36 11.49 -9.83
C ILE A 353 -18.98 10.27 -8.99
N VAL A 354 -18.67 10.49 -7.71
CA VAL A 354 -18.29 9.40 -6.78
C VAL A 354 -19.14 9.51 -5.52
N GLU A 355 -19.88 8.45 -5.24
CA GLU A 355 -20.72 8.33 -4.06
C GLU A 355 -20.13 7.30 -3.11
N THR A 356 -19.96 7.71 -1.86
CA THR A 356 -19.68 6.86 -0.70
C THR A 356 -20.82 6.97 0.32
N ALA A 357 -20.77 6.17 1.37
CA ALA A 357 -21.82 6.17 2.37
C ALA A 357 -22.03 7.54 3.07
N ASP A 358 -20.99 8.39 3.11
CA ASP A 358 -20.93 9.65 3.86
C ASP A 358 -20.63 10.90 3.01
N ALA A 359 -20.26 10.74 1.74
CA ALA A 359 -19.93 11.88 0.88
C ALA A 359 -20.22 11.62 -0.60
N ILE A 360 -20.45 12.71 -1.34
CA ILE A 360 -20.59 12.68 -2.80
C ILE A 360 -19.66 13.73 -3.40
N LEU A 361 -18.80 13.31 -4.31
CA LEU A 361 -18.02 14.19 -5.17
C LEU A 361 -18.70 14.33 -6.52
N VAL A 362 -18.85 15.57 -6.99
CA VAL A 362 -19.18 15.92 -8.38
C VAL A 362 -18.13 16.90 -8.84
N ALA A 363 -17.39 16.56 -9.88
CA ALA A 363 -16.33 17.40 -10.44
C ALA A 363 -16.30 17.32 -11.96
N ASP A 364 -15.90 18.40 -12.62
CA ASP A 364 -15.44 18.33 -13.99
C ASP A 364 -14.11 17.55 -14.06
N LYS A 365 -13.92 16.68 -15.06
CA LYS A 365 -12.70 15.88 -15.20
C LYS A 365 -11.43 16.73 -15.32
N GLU A 366 -11.52 17.92 -15.88
CA GLU A 366 -10.38 18.82 -16.00
C GLU A 366 -9.99 19.49 -14.68
N CYS A 367 -10.91 19.50 -13.70
CA CYS A 367 -10.73 20.14 -12.40
C CYS A 367 -10.45 19.14 -11.25
N VAL A 368 -10.31 17.83 -11.52
CA VAL A 368 -10.15 16.81 -10.47
C VAL A 368 -8.89 16.96 -9.61
N GLN A 369 -7.89 17.70 -10.09
CA GLN A 369 -6.71 18.01 -9.28
C GLN A 369 -7.03 18.92 -8.08
N ASP A 370 -8.11 19.70 -8.16
CA ASP A 370 -8.55 20.63 -7.11
C ASP A 370 -9.31 19.94 -5.97
N VAL A 371 -9.60 18.63 -6.10
CA VAL A 371 -10.22 17.84 -5.03
C VAL A 371 -9.42 17.93 -3.72
N LYS A 372 -8.08 18.01 -3.80
CA LYS A 372 -7.23 18.22 -2.61
C LYS A 372 -7.56 19.51 -1.84
N ALA A 373 -8.00 20.57 -2.52
CA ALA A 373 -8.39 21.83 -1.88
C ALA A 373 -9.69 21.67 -1.08
N ILE A 374 -10.65 20.90 -1.60
CA ILE A 374 -11.89 20.56 -0.87
C ILE A 374 -11.55 19.76 0.40
N VAL A 375 -10.67 18.74 0.29
CA VAL A 375 -10.22 17.97 1.47
C VAL A 375 -9.55 18.89 2.50
N GLY A 376 -8.74 19.85 2.06
CA GLY A 376 -8.12 20.85 2.94
C GLY A 376 -9.17 21.71 3.70
N ARG A 377 -10.26 22.11 3.02
CA ARG A 377 -11.37 22.84 3.65
C ARG A 377 -12.12 21.98 4.67
N ILE A 378 -12.44 20.72 4.32
CA ILE A 378 -13.11 19.79 5.24
C ILE A 378 -12.26 19.62 6.52
N LYS A 379 -10.91 19.49 6.39
CA LYS A 379 -10.00 19.43 7.53
C LYS A 379 -10.04 20.73 8.39
N ALA A 380 -10.05 21.87 7.75
CA ALA A 380 -10.12 23.16 8.46
C ALA A 380 -11.45 23.35 9.22
N GLU A 381 -12.53 22.77 8.71
CA GLU A 381 -13.87 22.75 9.32
C GLU A 381 -14.01 21.59 10.35
N GLN A 382 -12.95 20.80 10.60
CA GLN A 382 -12.94 19.62 11.46
C GLN A 382 -13.94 18.52 11.02
N GLY A 383 -14.26 18.46 9.73
CA GLY A 383 -15.11 17.42 9.15
C GLY A 383 -14.41 16.05 9.17
N LYS A 384 -15.11 15.05 9.68
CA LYS A 384 -14.59 13.67 9.80
C LYS A 384 -14.33 13.04 8.45
N GLU A 385 -15.01 13.48 7.40
CA GLU A 385 -14.96 12.95 6.04
C GLU A 385 -13.59 13.16 5.37
N ALA A 386 -12.70 13.93 5.96
CA ALA A 386 -11.31 14.05 5.50
C ALA A 386 -10.44 12.89 6.02
N ALA A 387 -10.70 12.42 7.23
CA ALA A 387 -9.86 11.42 7.91
C ALA A 387 -10.44 10.00 7.83
N ASP A 388 -11.72 9.84 8.06
CA ASP A 388 -12.40 8.56 8.21
C ASP A 388 -13.56 8.38 7.22
N HIS A 389 -13.79 7.13 6.86
CA HIS A 389 -15.08 6.70 6.32
C HIS A 389 -16.07 6.47 7.45
N ARG A 390 -17.36 6.48 7.13
CA ARG A 390 -18.41 6.01 8.03
C ARG A 390 -18.14 4.60 8.54
N LYS A 391 -17.61 3.74 7.67
CA LYS A 391 -17.13 2.39 7.98
C LYS A 391 -15.66 2.42 8.38
N VAL A 392 -15.37 2.06 9.63
CA VAL A 392 -14.02 2.10 10.21
C VAL A 392 -13.51 0.69 10.47
N HIS A 393 -12.36 0.35 9.89
CA HIS A 393 -11.70 -0.93 10.09
C HIS A 393 -10.92 -0.96 11.40
N ARG A 394 -10.97 -2.10 12.08
CA ARG A 394 -10.29 -2.36 13.36
C ARG A 394 -9.67 -3.76 13.34
N PRO A 395 -8.70 -4.07 14.21
CA PRO A 395 -8.09 -5.40 14.24
C PRO A 395 -9.08 -6.55 14.40
N TRP A 396 -10.13 -6.32 15.17
CA TRP A 396 -11.18 -7.29 15.46
C TRP A 396 -12.27 -7.38 14.37
N GLY A 397 -12.29 -6.48 13.40
CA GLY A 397 -13.32 -6.43 12.34
C GLY A 397 -13.55 -5.00 11.86
N HIS A 398 -14.80 -4.55 11.88
CA HIS A 398 -15.13 -3.16 11.55
C HIS A 398 -16.45 -2.74 12.19
N TYR A 399 -16.66 -1.44 12.26
CA TYR A 399 -17.97 -0.86 12.53
C TYR A 399 -18.38 0.13 11.43
N ASP A 400 -19.67 0.28 11.23
CA ASP A 400 -20.29 1.25 10.34
C ASP A 400 -21.24 2.12 11.18
N SER A 401 -20.98 3.43 11.23
CA SER A 401 -21.83 4.40 11.94
C SER A 401 -23.04 4.74 11.07
N ILE A 402 -24.14 4.01 11.28
CA ILE A 402 -25.31 4.03 10.38
C ILE A 402 -26.09 5.33 10.54
N ASP A 403 -26.30 5.78 11.79
CA ASP A 403 -27.08 6.95 12.14
C ASP A 403 -26.54 7.61 13.40
N ASN A 404 -26.71 8.91 13.53
CA ASN A 404 -26.30 9.66 14.70
C ASN A 404 -27.16 10.90 14.89
N GLY A 405 -27.39 11.25 16.14
CA GLY A 405 -28.06 12.46 16.59
C GLY A 405 -27.35 13.06 17.81
N GLU A 406 -27.91 14.14 18.36
CA GLU A 406 -27.30 14.85 19.48
C GLU A 406 -27.03 13.94 20.70
N ARG A 407 -27.89 12.96 20.95
CA ARG A 407 -27.83 12.09 22.12
C ARG A 407 -27.83 10.60 21.81
N PHE A 408 -27.65 10.19 20.55
CA PHE A 408 -27.57 8.78 20.18
C PHE A 408 -26.62 8.58 19.00
N GLN A 409 -26.09 7.37 18.91
CA GLN A 409 -25.37 6.86 17.75
C GLN A 409 -25.73 5.39 17.54
N VAL A 410 -25.96 5.01 16.28
CA VAL A 410 -26.23 3.61 15.89
C VAL A 410 -25.02 3.10 15.10
N LYS A 411 -24.43 2.02 15.56
CA LYS A 411 -23.32 1.33 14.87
C LYS A 411 -23.73 -0.08 14.48
N ARG A 412 -23.35 -0.49 13.29
CA ARG A 412 -23.34 -1.89 12.86
C ARG A 412 -21.92 -2.41 13.06
N ILE A 413 -21.75 -3.39 13.93
CA ILE A 413 -20.45 -3.95 14.30
C ILE A 413 -20.34 -5.36 13.71
N VAL A 414 -19.22 -5.63 13.05
CA VAL A 414 -18.87 -6.95 12.51
C VAL A 414 -17.57 -7.41 13.15
N VAL A 415 -17.63 -8.54 13.88
CA VAL A 415 -16.48 -9.12 14.58
C VAL A 415 -16.04 -10.41 13.90
N LYS A 416 -14.76 -10.49 13.53
CA LYS A 416 -14.16 -11.69 12.91
C LYS A 416 -14.25 -12.91 13.81
N PRO A 417 -14.26 -14.13 13.25
CA PRO A 417 -14.15 -15.36 14.03
C PRO A 417 -12.97 -15.35 15.00
N GLY A 418 -13.22 -15.69 16.28
CA GLY A 418 -12.20 -15.73 17.33
C GLY A 418 -11.66 -14.36 17.77
N ALA A 419 -12.18 -13.26 17.22
CA ALA A 419 -11.77 -11.92 17.62
C ALA A 419 -12.61 -11.37 18.77
N ARG A 420 -12.06 -10.37 19.48
CA ARG A 420 -12.73 -9.72 20.60
C ARG A 420 -12.38 -8.23 20.64
N LEU A 421 -13.31 -7.42 21.12
CA LEU A 421 -13.08 -6.02 21.45
C LEU A 421 -12.28 -5.92 22.76
N SER A 422 -11.78 -4.72 23.08
CA SER A 422 -11.19 -4.44 24.41
C SER A 422 -12.21 -4.64 25.52
N LEU A 423 -11.74 -4.97 26.73
CA LEU A 423 -12.54 -4.77 27.93
C LEU A 423 -12.55 -3.27 28.20
N GLN A 424 -13.73 -2.64 28.18
CA GLN A 424 -13.89 -1.19 28.21
C GLN A 424 -15.09 -0.76 29.06
N MET A 425 -15.13 0.52 29.39
CA MET A 425 -16.32 1.17 29.97
C MET A 425 -16.45 2.61 29.49
N HIS A 426 -17.61 3.21 29.69
CA HIS A 426 -17.96 4.56 29.32
C HIS A 426 -18.54 5.33 30.51
N HIS A 427 -18.16 6.61 30.65
CA HIS A 427 -18.67 7.45 31.71
C HIS A 427 -19.98 8.18 31.36
N HIS A 428 -20.25 8.40 30.08
CA HIS A 428 -21.31 9.31 29.63
C HIS A 428 -22.37 8.67 28.74
N ARG A 429 -22.17 7.39 28.33
CA ARG A 429 -23.11 6.69 27.46
C ARG A 429 -23.42 5.28 27.96
N ALA A 430 -24.65 4.85 27.70
CA ALA A 430 -25.11 3.47 27.80
C ALA A 430 -25.22 2.86 26.39
N GLU A 431 -25.25 1.51 26.31
CA GLU A 431 -25.31 0.81 25.04
C GLU A 431 -26.41 -0.27 25.05
N HIS A 432 -27.12 -0.39 23.93
CA HIS A 432 -28.01 -1.52 23.65
C HIS A 432 -27.45 -2.31 22.49
N TRP A 433 -27.25 -3.59 22.69
CA TRP A 433 -26.69 -4.50 21.73
C TRP A 433 -27.75 -5.50 21.25
N VAL A 434 -27.89 -5.68 19.94
CA VAL A 434 -28.79 -6.67 19.31
C VAL A 434 -27.95 -7.50 18.34
N VAL A 435 -27.89 -8.81 18.57
CA VAL A 435 -27.18 -9.74 17.66
C VAL A 435 -28.06 -9.98 16.44
N VAL A 436 -27.53 -9.68 15.26
CA VAL A 436 -28.20 -9.84 13.96
C VAL A 436 -27.84 -11.19 13.33
N ARG A 437 -26.54 -11.57 13.46
CA ARG A 437 -26.02 -12.81 12.88
C ARG A 437 -24.90 -13.38 13.72
N GLY A 438 -24.90 -14.68 13.93
CA GLY A 438 -23.86 -15.39 14.66
C GLY A 438 -24.16 -15.45 16.17
N THR A 439 -23.10 -15.63 16.95
CA THR A 439 -23.20 -15.78 18.41
C THR A 439 -22.16 -14.90 19.09
N ALA A 440 -22.60 -14.12 20.05
CA ALA A 440 -21.76 -13.24 20.85
C ALA A 440 -21.47 -13.83 22.23
N LEU A 441 -20.24 -13.80 22.70
CA LEU A 441 -19.89 -13.94 24.09
C LEU A 441 -19.77 -12.53 24.69
N VAL A 442 -20.62 -12.20 25.64
CA VAL A 442 -20.70 -10.87 26.25
C VAL A 442 -20.19 -10.94 27.68
N THR A 443 -19.22 -10.09 28.01
CA THR A 443 -18.86 -9.78 29.40
C THR A 443 -19.53 -8.46 29.78
N ARG A 444 -20.28 -8.46 30.92
CA ARG A 444 -20.95 -7.29 31.47
C ARG A 444 -20.77 -7.27 32.98
N GLY A 445 -19.91 -6.39 33.47
CA GLY A 445 -19.49 -6.38 34.88
C GLY A 445 -18.82 -7.69 35.26
N THR A 446 -19.41 -8.44 36.16
CA THR A 446 -18.95 -9.75 36.63
C THR A 446 -19.57 -10.94 35.87
N GLU A 447 -20.57 -10.68 35.04
CA GLU A 447 -21.31 -11.71 34.31
C GLU A 447 -20.65 -11.95 32.93
N THR A 448 -20.65 -13.22 32.51
CA THR A 448 -20.28 -13.61 31.14
C THR A 448 -21.36 -14.58 30.64
N PHE A 449 -21.95 -14.27 29.48
CA PHE A 449 -23.04 -15.00 28.90
C PHE A 449 -23.03 -14.98 27.38
N ILE A 450 -23.76 -15.93 26.79
CA ILE A 450 -23.92 -16.02 25.35
C ILE A 450 -25.19 -15.26 24.94
N LEU A 451 -25.10 -14.53 23.82
CA LEU A 451 -26.25 -14.01 23.07
C LEU A 451 -26.29 -14.66 21.68
N ALA A 452 -27.42 -15.27 21.37
CA ALA A 452 -27.69 -15.83 20.05
C ALA A 452 -28.33 -14.77 19.11
N GLU A 453 -28.55 -15.15 17.85
CA GLU A 453 -29.28 -14.31 16.90
C GLU A 453 -30.63 -13.88 17.46
N ASN A 454 -30.99 -12.61 17.20
CA ASN A 454 -32.21 -11.96 17.65
C ASN A 454 -32.35 -11.79 19.19
N GLU A 455 -31.26 -12.02 19.94
CA GLU A 455 -31.17 -11.66 21.35
C GLU A 455 -30.49 -10.31 21.55
N SER A 456 -30.76 -9.67 22.69
CA SER A 456 -30.25 -8.34 23.02
C SER A 456 -29.81 -8.19 24.47
N THR A 457 -28.93 -7.23 24.73
CA THR A 457 -28.55 -6.87 26.10
C THR A 457 -28.38 -5.36 26.24
N TYR A 458 -28.53 -4.89 27.48
CA TYR A 458 -28.28 -3.50 27.87
C TYR A 458 -26.99 -3.42 28.68
N ILE A 459 -26.13 -2.47 28.33
CA ILE A 459 -24.88 -2.11 29.02
C ILE A 459 -25.08 -0.77 29.70
N PRO A 460 -25.20 -0.72 31.04
CA PRO A 460 -25.33 0.54 31.77
C PRO A 460 -24.07 1.40 31.73
N ILE A 461 -24.24 2.70 31.94
CA ILE A 461 -23.12 3.64 32.13
C ILE A 461 -22.20 3.14 33.27
N GLY A 462 -20.88 3.24 33.08
CA GLY A 462 -19.87 2.86 34.07
C GLY A 462 -19.66 1.36 34.25
N VAL A 463 -20.34 0.51 33.50
CA VAL A 463 -20.17 -0.95 33.58
C VAL A 463 -19.09 -1.40 32.61
N GLN A 464 -18.10 -2.15 33.11
CA GLN A 464 -17.11 -2.80 32.27
C GLN A 464 -17.78 -3.86 31.38
N HIS A 465 -17.43 -3.84 30.09
CA HIS A 465 -18.03 -4.76 29.13
C HIS A 465 -17.07 -5.11 28.00
N ARG A 466 -17.32 -6.27 27.37
CA ARG A 466 -16.57 -6.74 26.20
C ARG A 466 -17.46 -7.59 25.32
N LEU A 467 -17.26 -7.48 24.01
CA LEU A 467 -17.86 -8.30 22.98
C LEU A 467 -16.79 -9.23 22.40
N GLU A 468 -17.11 -10.53 22.29
CA GLU A 468 -16.26 -11.54 21.68
C GLU A 468 -17.06 -12.37 20.68
N ASN A 469 -16.43 -12.79 19.60
CA ASN A 469 -16.98 -13.75 18.66
C ASN A 469 -16.34 -15.14 18.90
N PRO A 470 -16.98 -16.05 19.64
CA PRO A 470 -16.46 -17.40 19.87
C PRO A 470 -16.67 -18.32 18.67
N GLY A 471 -17.45 -17.89 17.68
CA GLY A 471 -17.88 -18.69 16.53
C GLY A 471 -16.84 -18.77 15.42
N LYS A 472 -17.19 -19.57 14.40
CA LYS A 472 -16.38 -19.73 13.15
C LYS A 472 -16.88 -18.84 12.01
N MET A 473 -17.98 -18.13 12.20
CA MET A 473 -18.59 -17.19 11.25
C MET A 473 -18.45 -15.76 11.79
N PRO A 474 -18.44 -14.71 10.93
CA PRO A 474 -18.52 -13.35 11.41
C PRO A 474 -19.75 -13.12 12.29
N LEU A 475 -19.55 -12.47 13.43
CA LEU A 475 -20.62 -11.97 14.29
C LEU A 475 -21.01 -10.57 13.81
N GLU A 476 -22.30 -10.35 13.61
CA GLU A 476 -22.87 -9.06 13.25
C GLU A 476 -23.88 -8.62 14.29
N MET A 477 -23.74 -7.38 14.77
CA MET A 477 -24.66 -6.80 15.74
C MET A 477 -24.94 -5.33 15.46
N ILE A 478 -26.08 -4.86 15.92
CA ILE A 478 -26.43 -3.45 15.99
C ILE A 478 -26.21 -2.99 17.43
N GLU A 479 -25.46 -1.91 17.56
CA GLU A 479 -25.22 -1.20 18.80
C GLU A 479 -25.94 0.16 18.75
N VAL A 480 -26.77 0.45 19.72
CA VAL A 480 -27.35 1.77 19.93
C VAL A 480 -26.72 2.37 21.18
N GLN A 481 -25.89 3.39 20.99
CA GLN A 481 -25.32 4.19 22.06
C GLN A 481 -26.25 5.35 22.37
N SER A 482 -26.47 5.65 23.65
CA SER A 482 -27.25 6.80 24.08
C SER A 482 -26.64 7.46 25.29
N GLY A 483 -26.53 8.81 25.27
CA GLY A 483 -25.90 9.54 26.34
C GLY A 483 -25.72 11.02 26.06
N THR A 484 -25.06 11.70 26.97
CA THR A 484 -24.77 13.14 26.86
C THR A 484 -23.48 13.41 26.07
N TYR A 485 -22.59 12.40 25.95
CA TYR A 485 -21.35 12.47 25.21
C TYR A 485 -21.07 11.12 24.56
N LEU A 486 -20.76 11.12 23.26
CA LEU A 486 -20.60 9.91 22.42
C LEU A 486 -19.20 9.83 21.77
N GLY A 487 -18.25 10.65 22.17
CA GLY A 487 -16.89 10.67 21.66
C GLY A 487 -16.13 9.36 21.93
N GLU A 488 -15.22 8.98 21.04
CA GLU A 488 -14.37 7.78 21.22
C GLU A 488 -13.36 7.94 22.38
N ASP A 489 -13.08 9.15 22.82
CA ASP A 489 -12.26 9.50 23.99
C ASP A 489 -12.96 9.22 25.33
N ASP A 490 -14.29 8.93 25.35
CA ASP A 490 -15.02 8.41 26.51
C ASP A 490 -14.73 6.91 26.78
N ILE A 491 -13.94 6.24 25.92
CA ILE A 491 -13.62 4.83 26.08
C ILE A 491 -12.45 4.65 27.04
N VAL A 492 -12.72 4.10 28.22
CA VAL A 492 -11.67 3.63 29.14
C VAL A 492 -11.40 2.16 28.87
N ARG A 493 -10.17 1.83 28.45
CA ARG A 493 -9.75 0.44 28.13
C ARG A 493 -8.99 -0.18 29.29
N PHE A 494 -9.34 -1.40 29.67
CA PHE A 494 -8.71 -2.16 30.76
C PHE A 494 -7.85 -3.32 30.23
N ASP A 495 -8.26 -3.95 29.14
CA ASP A 495 -7.54 -5.05 28.49
C ASP A 495 -7.73 -4.91 26.97
N ASP A 496 -6.66 -4.60 26.25
CA ASP A 496 -6.64 -4.53 24.79
C ASP A 496 -5.47 -5.31 24.22
N LYS A 497 -5.75 -6.51 23.71
CA LYS A 497 -4.72 -7.40 23.10
C LYS A 497 -4.08 -6.83 21.82
N TYR A 498 -4.58 -5.71 21.31
CA TYR A 498 -4.10 -5.08 20.07
C TYR A 498 -3.20 -3.87 20.33
N GLY A 499 -2.93 -3.54 21.62
CA GLY A 499 -2.01 -2.48 22.02
C GLY A 499 -2.48 -1.06 21.67
N ARG A 500 -3.81 -0.81 21.62
CA ARG A 500 -4.37 0.54 21.46
C ARG A 500 -4.44 1.22 22.83
N GLN A 501 -3.87 2.39 22.95
CA GLN A 501 -3.99 3.24 24.15
C GLN A 501 -5.17 4.19 24.05
#